data_139f5ac8cf0633b1dbc4729d6f6454eb
#
_entry.id   139f5ac8cf0633b1dbc4729d6f6454eb
#
_cell.length_a   1.000
_cell.length_b   1.000
_cell.length_c   1.000
_cell.angle_alpha   90.00
_cell.angle_beta   90.00
_cell.angle_gamma   90.00
#
_symmetry.space_group_name_H-M   'P 1'
#
loop_
_entity.id
_entity.type
_entity.pdbx_description
1 polymer ?
#
loop_
_entity_poly.entity_id
_entity_poly.type
_entity_poly.pdbx_seq_one_letter_code
_entity_poly.pdbx_strand_id
1 'polypeptide(L)'
;MSMPSYGQRSDPHAAPDCPRHPGVRSVDYCKRCNRPMCVDCAIPTEVRSICVDCTSSKKRWMGSASRAAATGTPVVTYAMMAICVLMYAVTFLVPSTKLSLALVPARLMAPPWTVLTGAFLHGGIMHILFNMLSLYWVGRAIEPVLGRWRFLTLYLVSALGGSAFILVWCLIQP
;
A
#
# COMPACT_ATOMS: atom_id res chain seq x y z
N MET A 1 31.86 27.82 14.98
CA MET A 1 31.92 26.55 14.21
C MET A 1 31.88 26.94 12.74
N SER A 2 33.04 26.94 12.07
CA SER A 2 33.14 27.25 10.65
C SER A 2 32.69 26.03 9.84
N MET A 3 31.70 26.20 8.96
CA MET A 3 31.33 25.18 8.00
C MET A 3 32.49 24.89 7.06
N PRO A 4 32.84 23.60 6.79
CA PRO A 4 33.83 23.32 5.77
C PRO A 4 33.30 23.74 4.41
N SER A 5 34.14 24.47 3.66
CA SER A 5 33.81 24.95 2.32
C SER A 5 33.63 23.76 1.36
N TYR A 6 32.55 23.81 0.59
CA TYR A 6 32.23 22.82 -0.45
C TYR A 6 33.41 22.73 -1.44
N GLY A 7 34.05 21.56 -1.53
CA GLY A 7 35.15 21.33 -2.48
C GLY A 7 36.54 21.12 -1.88
N GLN A 8 36.77 21.27 -0.59
CA GLN A 8 38.03 20.82 0.03
C GLN A 8 38.04 19.30 0.09
N ARG A 9 39.01 18.68 -0.58
CA ARG A 9 39.35 17.25 -0.36
C ARG A 9 39.65 17.12 1.13
N SER A 10 38.81 16.36 1.82
CA SER A 10 39.07 15.96 3.22
C SER A 10 40.44 15.34 3.28
N ASP A 11 41.29 15.79 4.21
CA ASP A 11 42.59 15.19 4.43
C ASP A 11 42.39 13.67 4.62
N PRO A 12 43.02 12.81 3.79
CA PRO A 12 42.85 11.37 3.94
C PRO A 12 43.30 10.86 5.31
N HIS A 13 44.13 11.65 6.03
CA HIS A 13 44.58 11.36 7.39
C HIS A 13 43.58 11.77 8.46
N ALA A 14 42.59 12.59 8.17
CA ALA A 14 41.54 13.02 9.10
C ALA A 14 40.25 12.19 9.01
N ALA A 15 40.16 11.21 8.10
CA ALA A 15 38.99 10.36 7.97
C ALA A 15 38.86 9.42 9.19
N PRO A 16 37.69 9.35 9.85
CA PRO A 16 37.48 8.45 10.98
C PRO A 16 37.55 6.98 10.56
N ASP A 17 37.85 6.11 11.50
CA ASP A 17 37.84 4.68 11.24
C ASP A 17 36.45 4.14 10.99
N CYS A 18 36.36 3.06 10.22
CA CYS A 18 35.12 2.35 10.01
C CYS A 18 34.68 1.68 11.34
N PRO A 19 33.47 1.98 11.87
CA PRO A 19 33.03 1.39 13.15
C PRO A 19 32.93 -0.14 13.14
N ARG A 20 32.86 -0.75 11.96
CA ARG A 20 32.81 -2.21 11.79
C ARG A 20 34.19 -2.84 11.66
N HIS A 21 35.17 -2.08 11.23
CA HIS A 21 36.57 -2.51 11.04
C HIS A 21 37.50 -1.51 11.72
N PRO A 22 37.72 -1.64 13.05
CA PRO A 22 38.63 -0.75 13.79
C PRO A 22 40.04 -0.78 13.18
N GLY A 23 40.65 0.41 13.06
CA GLY A 23 41.94 0.59 12.38
C GLY A 23 41.90 0.67 10.85
N VAL A 24 40.75 0.47 10.24
CA VAL A 24 40.56 0.65 8.79
C VAL A 24 39.86 1.99 8.53
N ARG A 25 40.51 2.89 7.82
CA ARG A 25 40.00 4.22 7.50
C ARG A 25 38.77 4.18 6.62
N SER A 26 37.82 5.08 6.89
CA SER A 26 36.65 5.25 6.05
C SER A 26 37.00 5.94 4.73
N VAL A 27 36.31 5.52 3.66
CA VAL A 27 36.41 6.10 2.31
C VAL A 27 35.16 6.89 1.93
N ASP A 28 34.03 6.65 2.59
CA ASP A 28 32.77 7.33 2.31
C ASP A 28 31.84 7.27 3.54
N TYR A 29 30.74 8.04 3.50
CA TYR A 29 29.71 8.05 4.51
C TYR A 29 28.40 7.47 3.97
N CYS A 30 27.76 6.63 4.76
CA CYS A 30 26.50 6.04 4.36
C CYS A 30 25.41 7.09 4.13
N LYS A 31 24.81 7.11 2.94
CA LYS A 31 23.69 8.00 2.58
C LYS A 31 22.51 7.94 3.56
N ARG A 32 22.30 6.82 4.23
CA ARG A 32 21.12 6.55 5.05
C ARG A 32 21.31 6.83 6.54
N CYS A 33 22.42 6.42 7.11
CA CYS A 33 22.73 6.56 8.55
C CYS A 33 23.92 7.45 8.85
N ASN A 34 24.55 8.03 7.84
CA ASN A 34 25.71 8.91 7.92
C ASN A 34 26.93 8.35 8.67
N ARG A 35 27.04 7.01 8.81
CA ARG A 35 28.24 6.37 9.39
C ARG A 35 29.39 6.34 8.40
N PRO A 36 30.62 6.54 8.86
CA PRO A 36 31.81 6.34 8.04
C PRO A 36 31.94 4.87 7.65
N MET A 37 32.40 4.60 6.42
CA MET A 37 32.50 3.25 5.85
C MET A 37 33.83 3.05 5.17
N CYS A 38 34.47 1.89 5.39
CA CYS A 38 35.58 1.43 4.56
C CYS A 38 35.09 0.85 3.21
N VAL A 39 36.01 0.52 2.32
CA VAL A 39 35.71 -0.03 0.98
C VAL A 39 34.84 -1.29 1.09
N ASP A 40 35.14 -2.19 2.04
CA ASP A 40 34.41 -3.47 2.20
C ASP A 40 32.99 -3.29 2.76
N CYS A 41 32.73 -2.17 3.44
CA CYS A 41 31.41 -1.83 3.98
C CYS A 41 30.56 -0.95 3.09
N ALA A 42 31.15 -0.35 2.05
CA ALA A 42 30.47 0.55 1.13
C ALA A 42 29.86 -0.20 -0.05
N ILE A 43 28.55 -0.24 -0.13
CA ILE A 43 27.81 -0.80 -1.28
C ILE A 43 27.46 0.36 -2.20
N PRO A 44 27.98 0.40 -3.43
CA PRO A 44 27.68 1.47 -4.38
C PRO A 44 26.20 1.43 -4.81
N THR A 45 25.62 2.60 -4.95
CA THR A 45 24.29 2.80 -5.55
C THR A 45 24.41 3.87 -6.64
N GLU A 46 23.38 4.06 -7.43
CA GLU A 46 23.39 5.02 -8.57
C GLU A 46 23.79 6.45 -8.17
N VAL A 47 23.56 6.88 -6.95
CA VAL A 47 23.81 8.26 -6.51
C VAL A 47 24.89 8.36 -5.43
N ARG A 48 24.97 7.43 -4.48
CA ARG A 48 25.94 7.40 -3.35
C ARG A 48 26.01 6.01 -2.74
N SER A 49 27.02 5.75 -1.90
CA SER A 49 27.19 4.48 -1.21
C SER A 49 26.29 4.32 0.01
N ILE A 50 25.89 3.09 0.30
CA ILE A 50 25.11 2.69 1.48
C ILE A 50 25.86 1.61 2.24
N CYS A 51 25.88 1.65 3.59
CA CYS A 51 26.55 0.63 4.38
C CYS A 51 25.80 -0.72 4.32
N VAL A 52 26.55 -1.81 4.51
CA VAL A 52 26.02 -3.18 4.53
C VAL A 52 24.87 -3.37 5.52
N ASP A 53 24.87 -2.68 6.67
CA ASP A 53 23.79 -2.75 7.66
C ASP A 53 22.50 -2.14 7.16
N CYS A 54 22.57 -0.99 6.49
CA CYS A 54 21.41 -0.35 5.89
C CYS A 54 20.86 -1.12 4.70
N THR A 55 21.71 -1.82 3.95
CA THR A 55 21.30 -2.69 2.84
C THR A 55 20.64 -3.95 3.34
N SER A 56 21.19 -4.59 4.38
CA SER A 56 20.62 -5.79 4.99
C SER A 56 19.26 -5.51 5.64
N SER A 57 19.08 -4.35 6.26
CA SER A 57 17.81 -3.88 6.82
C SER A 57 16.72 -3.76 5.73
N LYS A 58 17.05 -3.16 4.57
CA LYS A 58 16.13 -3.07 3.42
C LYS A 58 15.78 -4.45 2.87
N LYS A 59 16.77 -5.34 2.71
CA LYS A 59 16.58 -6.70 2.24
C LYS A 59 15.73 -7.53 3.21
N ARG A 60 15.90 -7.35 4.53
CA ARG A 60 15.09 -8.02 5.56
C ARG A 60 13.64 -7.57 5.51
N TRP A 61 13.38 -6.27 5.36
CA TRP A 61 12.02 -5.74 5.24
C TRP A 61 11.32 -6.24 3.97
N MET A 62 11.99 -6.18 2.83
CA MET A 62 11.46 -6.70 1.55
C MET A 62 11.23 -8.22 1.60
N GLY A 63 12.17 -8.98 2.21
CA GLY A 63 12.02 -10.41 2.39
C GLY A 63 10.89 -10.79 3.33
N SER A 64 10.62 -10.00 4.37
CA SER A 64 9.49 -10.18 5.26
C SER A 64 8.16 -9.90 4.56
N ALA A 65 8.06 -8.82 3.79
CA ALA A 65 6.87 -8.48 3.03
C ALA A 65 6.55 -9.54 1.95
N SER A 66 7.56 -10.00 1.20
CA SER A 66 7.37 -11.05 0.20
C SER A 66 7.01 -12.41 0.83
N ARG A 67 7.56 -12.73 1.99
CA ARG A 67 7.21 -13.95 2.73
C ARG A 67 5.79 -13.88 3.28
N ALA A 68 5.39 -12.73 3.87
CA ALA A 68 4.02 -12.51 4.31
C ALA A 68 3.02 -12.64 3.15
N ALA A 69 3.33 -12.09 1.98
CA ALA A 69 2.51 -12.22 0.78
C ALA A 69 2.41 -13.69 0.29
N ALA A 70 3.48 -14.49 0.48
CA ALA A 70 3.49 -15.90 0.06
C ALA A 70 2.77 -16.84 1.03
N THR A 71 2.75 -16.53 2.34
CA THR A 71 2.24 -17.43 3.40
C THR A 71 0.97 -16.94 4.08
N GLY A 72 0.65 -15.66 3.95
CA GLY A 72 -0.54 -15.08 4.54
C GLY A 72 -1.82 -15.46 3.77
N THR A 73 -2.80 -16.08 4.44
CA THR A 73 -4.13 -16.31 3.85
C THR A 73 -4.92 -14.98 3.81
N PRO A 74 -5.38 -14.51 2.65
CA PRO A 74 -6.13 -13.26 2.50
C PRO A 74 -7.61 -13.47 2.88
N VAL A 75 -7.86 -13.59 4.18
CA VAL A 75 -9.20 -13.93 4.72
C VAL A 75 -10.21 -12.83 4.45
N VAL A 76 -9.82 -11.56 4.61
CA VAL A 76 -10.72 -10.42 4.36
C VAL A 76 -11.08 -10.33 2.88
N THR A 77 -10.11 -10.54 1.99
CA THR A 77 -10.35 -10.59 0.54
C THR A 77 -11.42 -11.62 0.20
N TYR A 78 -11.28 -12.85 0.69
CA TYR A 78 -12.27 -13.90 0.40
C TYR A 78 -13.63 -13.62 1.05
N ALA A 79 -13.65 -13.06 2.26
CA ALA A 79 -14.90 -12.65 2.92
C ALA A 79 -15.63 -11.56 2.11
N MET A 80 -14.90 -10.54 1.64
CA MET A 80 -15.47 -9.48 0.79
C MET A 80 -16.00 -10.04 -0.53
N MET A 81 -15.27 -10.96 -1.18
CA MET A 81 -15.73 -11.62 -2.38
C MET A 81 -17.01 -12.42 -2.14
N ALA A 82 -17.06 -13.18 -1.05
CA ALA A 82 -18.26 -13.95 -0.68
C ALA A 82 -19.47 -13.03 -0.42
N ILE A 83 -19.28 -11.92 0.28
CA ILE A 83 -20.35 -10.92 0.51
C ILE A 83 -20.84 -10.35 -0.82
N CYS A 84 -19.94 -9.95 -1.73
CA CYS A 84 -20.32 -9.42 -3.04
C CYS A 84 -21.12 -10.42 -3.88
N VAL A 85 -20.68 -11.68 -3.92
CA VAL A 85 -21.37 -12.78 -4.64
C VAL A 85 -22.74 -13.05 -4.02
N LEU A 86 -22.83 -13.11 -2.68
CA LEU A 86 -24.10 -13.27 -1.97
C LEU A 86 -25.07 -12.13 -2.25
N MET A 87 -24.58 -10.88 -2.18
CA MET A 87 -25.40 -9.69 -2.47
C MET A 87 -25.88 -9.67 -3.93
N TYR A 88 -25.04 -10.11 -4.86
CA TYR A 88 -25.42 -10.25 -6.25
C TYR A 88 -26.52 -11.32 -6.43
N ALA A 89 -26.38 -12.47 -5.80
CA ALA A 89 -27.40 -13.52 -5.83
C ALA A 89 -28.73 -13.06 -5.22
N VAL A 90 -28.70 -12.40 -4.06
CA VAL A 90 -29.89 -11.84 -3.41
C VAL A 90 -30.59 -10.82 -4.31
N THR A 91 -29.86 -9.88 -4.88
CA THR A 91 -30.45 -8.84 -5.76
C THR A 91 -30.89 -9.38 -7.12
N PHE A 92 -30.35 -10.51 -7.55
CA PHE A 92 -30.80 -11.23 -8.74
C PHE A 92 -32.10 -11.96 -8.50
N LEU A 93 -32.24 -12.65 -7.34
CA LEU A 93 -33.45 -13.39 -6.99
C LEU A 93 -34.60 -12.49 -6.52
N VAL A 94 -34.26 -11.38 -5.86
CA VAL A 94 -35.25 -10.42 -5.32
C VAL A 94 -34.88 -9.01 -5.79
N PRO A 95 -35.27 -8.61 -7.02
CA PRO A 95 -34.86 -7.34 -7.62
C PRO A 95 -35.27 -6.09 -6.83
N SER A 96 -36.34 -6.16 -6.02
CA SER A 96 -36.77 -5.05 -5.15
C SER A 96 -35.73 -4.66 -4.11
N THR A 97 -34.89 -5.58 -3.65
CA THR A 97 -33.81 -5.31 -2.69
C THR A 97 -32.74 -4.40 -3.29
N LYS A 98 -32.52 -4.46 -4.61
CA LYS A 98 -31.59 -3.59 -5.31
C LYS A 98 -31.98 -2.10 -5.18
N LEU A 99 -33.27 -1.78 -5.26
CA LEU A 99 -33.78 -0.41 -5.12
C LEU A 99 -33.61 0.15 -3.70
N SER A 100 -33.65 -0.70 -2.68
CA SER A 100 -33.50 -0.32 -1.27
C SER A 100 -32.03 -0.15 -0.84
N LEU A 101 -31.10 -0.83 -1.51
CA LEU A 101 -29.69 -0.90 -1.16
C LEU A 101 -28.80 -0.08 -2.09
N ALA A 102 -29.27 0.25 -3.31
CA ALA A 102 -28.50 1.00 -4.27
C ALA A 102 -28.40 2.49 -3.92
N LEU A 103 -27.21 3.04 -4.08
CA LEU A 103 -27.01 4.48 -4.07
C LEU A 103 -27.60 5.06 -5.37
N VAL A 104 -28.76 5.70 -5.27
CA VAL A 104 -29.41 6.37 -6.40
C VAL A 104 -29.38 7.88 -6.15
N PRO A 105 -28.45 8.62 -6.79
CA PRO A 105 -28.27 10.06 -6.53
C PRO A 105 -29.51 10.91 -6.80
N ALA A 106 -30.37 10.51 -7.73
CA ALA A 106 -31.62 11.19 -8.04
C ALA A 106 -32.68 11.10 -6.89
N ARG A 107 -32.44 10.26 -5.89
CA ARG A 107 -33.28 10.20 -4.69
C ARG A 107 -32.69 11.10 -3.61
N LEU A 108 -33.18 12.33 -3.51
CA LEU A 108 -32.81 13.31 -2.47
C LEU A 108 -32.92 12.80 -1.03
N MET A 109 -33.71 11.74 -0.78
CA MET A 109 -33.93 11.06 0.50
C MET A 109 -33.41 9.62 0.50
N ALA A 110 -32.29 9.36 -0.20
CA ALA A 110 -31.70 8.02 -0.16
C ALA A 110 -31.25 7.70 1.28
N PRO A 111 -31.56 6.51 1.79
CA PRO A 111 -31.14 6.12 3.14
C PRO A 111 -29.61 6.17 3.27
N PRO A 112 -29.05 6.66 4.39
CA PRO A 112 -27.60 6.88 4.52
C PRO A 112 -26.77 5.60 4.39
N TRP A 113 -27.34 4.44 4.69
CA TRP A 113 -26.66 3.15 4.50
C TRP A 113 -26.34 2.81 3.03
N THR A 114 -27.08 3.39 2.07
CA THR A 114 -26.87 3.14 0.64
C THR A 114 -25.50 3.57 0.15
N VAL A 115 -24.86 4.51 0.83
CA VAL A 115 -23.48 4.95 0.57
C VAL A 115 -22.49 3.80 0.77
N LEU A 116 -22.73 2.94 1.76
CA LEU A 116 -21.89 1.79 2.04
C LEU A 116 -22.37 0.54 1.31
N THR A 117 -23.68 0.26 1.32
CA THR A 117 -24.23 -0.95 0.70
C THR A 117 -24.09 -0.95 -0.80
N GLY A 118 -24.12 0.24 -1.44
CA GLY A 118 -23.88 0.42 -2.86
C GLY A 118 -22.55 -0.16 -3.35
N ALA A 119 -21.52 -0.15 -2.50
CA ALA A 119 -20.20 -0.71 -2.82
C ALA A 119 -20.21 -2.24 -3.02
N PHE A 120 -21.21 -2.93 -2.47
CA PHE A 120 -21.36 -4.39 -2.60
C PHE A 120 -22.37 -4.80 -3.68
N LEU A 121 -23.00 -3.83 -4.33
CA LEU A 121 -23.98 -4.08 -5.38
C LEU A 121 -23.33 -4.08 -6.76
N HIS A 122 -23.79 -4.98 -7.61
CA HIS A 122 -23.27 -5.14 -8.96
C HIS A 122 -24.38 -5.02 -10.00
N GLY A 123 -24.11 -4.22 -11.04
CA GLY A 123 -25.07 -3.92 -12.08
C GLY A 123 -25.34 -5.08 -13.05
N GLY A 124 -24.41 -6.03 -13.16
CA GLY A 124 -24.52 -7.18 -14.07
C GLY A 124 -23.35 -8.15 -13.95
N ILE A 125 -23.42 -9.25 -14.68
CA ILE A 125 -22.46 -10.37 -14.58
C ILE A 125 -21.03 -9.94 -14.91
N MET A 126 -20.81 -9.11 -15.91
CA MET A 126 -19.46 -8.64 -16.26
C MET A 126 -18.92 -7.72 -15.18
N HIS A 127 -19.76 -6.88 -14.58
CA HIS A 127 -19.34 -5.98 -13.50
C HIS A 127 -18.86 -6.77 -12.27
N ILE A 128 -19.62 -7.77 -11.82
CA ILE A 128 -19.19 -8.60 -10.69
C ILE A 128 -17.95 -9.42 -11.04
N LEU A 129 -17.86 -9.97 -12.24
CA LEU A 129 -16.72 -10.78 -12.68
C LEU A 129 -15.41 -9.98 -12.62
N PHE A 130 -15.37 -8.78 -13.22
CA PHE A 130 -14.17 -7.94 -13.21
C PHE A 130 -13.82 -7.43 -11.81
N ASN A 131 -14.83 -7.08 -10.99
CA ASN A 131 -14.57 -6.70 -9.59
C ASN A 131 -14.01 -7.85 -8.77
N MET A 132 -14.56 -9.06 -8.89
CA MET A 132 -14.05 -10.23 -8.18
C MET A 132 -12.63 -10.58 -8.62
N LEU A 133 -12.35 -10.53 -9.93
CA LEU A 133 -11.02 -10.78 -10.45
C LEU A 133 -10.01 -9.75 -9.93
N SER A 134 -10.35 -8.47 -9.97
CA SER A 134 -9.51 -7.39 -9.44
C SER A 134 -9.27 -7.53 -7.94
N LEU A 135 -10.34 -7.79 -7.17
CA LEU A 135 -10.25 -7.99 -5.72
C LEU A 135 -9.42 -9.22 -5.37
N TYR A 136 -9.54 -10.29 -6.14
CA TYR A 136 -8.73 -11.50 -5.97
C TYR A 136 -7.23 -11.22 -6.14
N TRP A 137 -6.83 -10.59 -7.26
CA TRP A 137 -5.41 -10.32 -7.52
C TRP A 137 -4.83 -9.28 -6.58
N VAL A 138 -5.51 -8.14 -6.41
CA VAL A 138 -5.05 -7.04 -5.56
C VAL A 138 -5.10 -7.42 -4.08
N GLY A 139 -6.19 -8.05 -3.64
CA GLY A 139 -6.37 -8.45 -2.24
C GLY A 139 -5.34 -9.49 -1.80
N ARG A 140 -5.09 -10.52 -2.62
CA ARG A 140 -4.04 -11.52 -2.34
C ARG A 140 -2.64 -10.93 -2.26
N ALA A 141 -2.35 -9.89 -3.02
CA ALA A 141 -1.06 -9.23 -3.00
C ALA A 141 -0.91 -8.29 -1.80
N ILE A 142 -1.96 -7.56 -1.44
CA ILE A 142 -1.89 -6.44 -0.48
C ILE A 142 -2.27 -6.87 0.94
N GLU A 143 -3.31 -7.68 1.13
CA GLU A 143 -3.78 -8.07 2.47
C GLU A 143 -2.70 -8.71 3.33
N PRO A 144 -1.88 -9.68 2.85
CA PRO A 144 -0.83 -10.28 3.65
C PRO A 144 0.28 -9.29 4.08
N VAL A 145 0.48 -8.24 3.29
CA VAL A 145 1.49 -7.21 3.55
C VAL A 145 1.00 -6.15 4.54
N LEU A 146 -0.22 -5.68 4.38
CA LEU A 146 -0.83 -4.65 5.24
C LEU A 146 -1.39 -5.23 6.54
N GLY A 147 -1.83 -6.48 6.51
CA GLY A 147 -2.61 -7.12 7.56
C GLY A 147 -4.11 -6.86 7.41
N ARG A 148 -4.91 -7.74 8.01
CA ARG A 148 -6.38 -7.82 7.83
C ARG A 148 -7.11 -6.50 8.09
N TRP A 149 -6.83 -5.86 9.23
CA TRP A 149 -7.55 -4.66 9.65
C TRP A 149 -7.23 -3.44 8.78
N ARG A 150 -5.96 -3.26 8.43
CA ARG A 150 -5.54 -2.14 7.56
C ARG A 150 -6.07 -2.32 6.14
N PHE A 151 -6.11 -3.54 5.65
CA PHE A 151 -6.69 -3.86 4.34
C PHE A 151 -8.19 -3.60 4.33
N LEU A 152 -8.93 -4.04 5.38
CA LEU A 152 -10.36 -3.77 5.52
C LEU A 152 -10.65 -2.26 5.57
N THR A 153 -9.89 -1.51 6.37
CA THR A 153 -10.02 -0.05 6.44
C THR A 153 -9.78 0.60 5.08
N LEU A 154 -8.73 0.19 4.37
CA LEU A 154 -8.43 0.69 3.02
C LEU A 154 -9.59 0.42 2.06
N TYR A 155 -10.14 -0.80 2.08
CA TYR A 155 -11.29 -1.17 1.25
C TYR A 155 -12.52 -0.30 1.54
N LEU A 156 -12.89 -0.15 2.81
CA LEU A 156 -14.06 0.64 3.22
C LEU A 156 -13.90 2.13 2.91
N VAL A 157 -12.72 2.71 3.17
CA VAL A 157 -12.44 4.11 2.83
C VAL A 157 -12.50 4.33 1.32
N SER A 158 -11.96 3.40 0.52
CA SER A 158 -12.05 3.48 -0.95
C SER A 158 -13.50 3.37 -1.44
N ALA A 159 -14.31 2.50 -0.83
CA ALA A 159 -15.72 2.36 -1.14
C ALA A 159 -16.51 3.65 -0.84
N LEU A 160 -16.28 4.25 0.33
CA LEU A 160 -16.88 5.54 0.70
C LEU A 160 -16.43 6.67 -0.22
N GLY A 161 -15.15 6.70 -0.58
CA GLY A 161 -14.61 7.67 -1.54
C GLY A 161 -15.26 7.57 -2.92
N GLY A 162 -15.46 6.34 -3.40
CA GLY A 162 -16.18 6.10 -4.67
C GLY A 162 -17.63 6.57 -4.61
N SER A 163 -18.34 6.28 -3.53
CA SER A 163 -19.72 6.75 -3.33
C SER A 163 -19.80 8.27 -3.24
N ALA A 164 -18.89 8.91 -2.52
CA ALA A 164 -18.80 10.37 -2.42
C ALA A 164 -18.52 10.99 -3.79
N PHE A 165 -17.62 10.40 -4.58
CA PHE A 165 -17.33 10.87 -5.93
C PHE A 165 -18.57 10.83 -6.83
N ILE A 166 -19.35 9.74 -6.79
CA ILE A 166 -20.60 9.61 -7.57
C ILE A 166 -21.60 10.70 -7.16
N LEU A 167 -21.76 10.96 -5.87
CA LEU A 167 -22.67 12.00 -5.38
C LEU A 167 -22.25 13.39 -5.86
N VAL A 168 -20.96 13.74 -5.73
CA VAL A 168 -20.43 15.02 -6.20
C VAL A 168 -20.58 15.15 -7.72
N TRP A 169 -20.27 14.09 -8.47
CA TRP A 169 -20.41 14.08 -9.93
C TRP A 169 -21.84 14.37 -10.38
N CYS A 170 -22.84 13.74 -9.73
CA CYS A 170 -24.25 13.98 -10.05
C CYS A 170 -24.74 15.38 -9.66
N LEU A 171 -24.10 16.04 -8.68
CA LEU A 171 -24.41 17.44 -8.34
C LEU A 171 -23.86 18.43 -9.37
N ILE A 172 -22.78 18.09 -10.05
CA ILE A 172 -22.11 18.94 -11.05
C ILE A 172 -22.74 18.76 -12.44
N GLN A 173 -23.27 17.57 -12.73
CA GLN A 173 -23.96 17.25 -14.00
C GLN A 173 -25.43 16.94 -13.74
N PRO A 174 -26.29 17.95 -13.69
CA PRO A 174 -27.73 17.78 -13.48
C PRO A 174 -28.44 17.13 -14.69
#